data_079d53658b6ad0f10ab729d566549086
#
_entry.id   079d53658b6ad0f10ab729d566549086
#
_cell.length_a   1.000
_cell.length_b   1.000
_cell.length_c   1.000
_cell.angle_alpha   90.00
_cell.angle_beta   90.00
_cell.angle_gamma   90.00
#
_symmetry.space_group_name_H-M   'P 1'
#
loop_
_entity.id
_entity.type
_entity.pdbx_description
1 polymer ?
#
loop_
_entity_poly.entity_id
_entity_poly.type
_entity_poly.pdbx_seq_one_letter_code
_entity_poly.pdbx_strand_id
1 'polypeptide(L)'
;QCPQIGEIVLVAGKNRAFVEQQAVGCTKPVQIVAGGATRAESAKNGVLAAHGELVAVHDAARPFVSPAVIAAVLEAAARCGAAAPAVPVKDTIKQAVPGDGKTVPEACLVHSTPDRSTLYAVQTPQCFDRAQYLAALQELDAEKARLVTDDCSLFELTGRPVQLTQGDYANLKITTREDLLRPAEKEETRMRIGHGYDVHRLVEGRKLILGG
;
A
#
# COMPACT_ATOMS: atom_id res chain seq x y z
N GLN A 1 8.34 -16.96 3.87
CA GLN A 1 9.56 -16.31 4.40
C GLN A 1 10.40 -15.82 3.22
N CYS A 2 10.81 -14.55 3.21
CA CYS A 2 11.68 -13.98 2.19
C CYS A 2 13.15 -14.08 2.65
N PRO A 3 14.04 -14.78 1.92
CA PRO A 3 15.44 -14.96 2.32
C PRO A 3 16.23 -13.65 2.43
N GLN A 4 15.90 -12.66 1.59
CA GLN A 4 16.59 -11.37 1.54
C GLN A 4 16.31 -10.48 2.77
N ILE A 5 15.28 -10.76 3.54
CA ILE A 5 14.99 -10.03 4.79
C ILE A 5 15.84 -10.63 5.91
N GLY A 6 16.77 -9.85 6.46
CA GLY A 6 17.66 -10.26 7.56
C GLY A 6 17.05 -10.07 8.95
N GLU A 7 16.29 -9.01 9.14
CA GLU A 7 15.66 -8.64 10.42
C GLU A 7 14.27 -8.04 10.21
N ILE A 8 13.50 -7.95 11.26
CA ILE A 8 12.16 -7.33 11.27
C ILE A 8 12.12 -6.32 12.42
N VAL A 9 11.75 -5.08 12.10
CA VAL A 9 11.47 -4.04 13.09
C VAL A 9 9.96 -3.80 13.13
N LEU A 10 9.34 -4.13 14.24
CA LEU A 10 7.91 -3.88 14.47
C LEU A 10 7.73 -2.56 15.20
N VAL A 11 7.03 -1.63 14.55
CA VAL A 11 6.70 -0.34 15.18
C VAL A 11 5.34 -0.47 15.85
N ALA A 12 5.32 -0.43 17.18
CA ALA A 12 4.13 -0.68 17.98
C ALA A 12 3.67 0.58 18.72
N GLY A 13 2.37 0.84 18.67
CA GLY A 13 1.70 1.86 19.47
C GLY A 13 1.19 1.30 20.81
N LYS A 14 -0.06 1.62 21.13
CA LYS A 14 -0.73 1.20 22.37
C LYS A 14 -0.84 -0.32 22.53
N ASN A 15 -0.76 -1.09 21.45
CA ASN A 15 -0.93 -2.55 21.41
C ASN A 15 0.40 -3.31 21.51
N ARG A 16 1.43 -2.72 22.12
CA ARG A 16 2.78 -3.30 22.18
C ARG A 16 2.78 -4.74 22.73
N ALA A 17 2.09 -4.99 23.83
CA ALA A 17 2.03 -6.34 24.44
C ALA A 17 1.42 -7.39 23.49
N PHE A 18 0.42 -7.01 22.71
CA PHE A 18 -0.14 -7.88 21.67
C PHE A 18 0.87 -8.16 20.55
N VAL A 19 1.57 -7.14 20.09
CA VAL A 19 2.62 -7.26 19.05
C VAL A 19 3.73 -8.18 19.54
N GLU A 20 4.16 -8.06 20.79
CA GLU A 20 5.17 -8.92 21.42
C GLU A 20 4.75 -10.40 21.42
N GLN A 21 3.49 -10.69 21.73
CA GLN A 21 2.95 -12.06 21.67
C GLN A 21 2.95 -12.62 20.23
N GLN A 22 2.59 -11.81 19.24
CA GLN A 22 2.56 -12.24 17.84
C GLN A 22 3.97 -12.43 17.25
N ALA A 23 4.97 -11.78 17.80
CA ALA A 23 6.37 -11.93 17.37
C ALA A 23 7.01 -13.24 17.86
N VAL A 24 6.41 -13.91 18.86
CA VAL A 24 6.87 -15.20 19.36
C VAL A 24 6.77 -16.25 18.24
N GLY A 25 7.88 -16.95 17.97
CA GLY A 25 7.94 -17.94 16.90
C GLY A 25 8.39 -17.40 15.54
N CYS A 26 8.65 -16.09 15.42
CA CYS A 26 9.30 -15.56 14.24
C CYS A 26 10.73 -16.14 14.13
N THR A 27 11.09 -16.64 12.94
CA THR A 27 12.39 -17.27 12.71
C THR A 27 13.52 -16.28 12.45
N LYS A 28 13.18 -15.01 12.25
CA LYS A 28 14.13 -13.91 12.05
C LYS A 28 14.24 -13.06 13.31
N PRO A 29 15.38 -12.39 13.53
CA PRO A 29 15.50 -11.40 14.60
C PRO A 29 14.37 -10.37 14.51
N VAL A 30 13.68 -10.15 15.63
CA VAL A 30 12.59 -9.16 15.72
C VAL A 30 12.98 -8.13 16.78
N GLN A 31 12.92 -6.86 16.40
CA GLN A 31 13.01 -5.74 17.32
C GLN A 31 11.68 -5.00 17.38
N ILE A 32 11.25 -4.57 18.56
CA ILE A 32 10.01 -3.82 18.75
C ILE A 32 10.34 -2.42 19.26
N VAL A 33 9.93 -1.41 18.50
CA VAL A 33 10.14 0.00 18.80
C VAL A 33 8.82 0.71 19.00
N ALA A 34 8.84 1.82 19.73
CA ALA A 34 7.66 2.66 19.92
C ALA A 34 7.34 3.45 18.64
N GLY A 35 6.06 3.55 18.30
CA GLY A 35 5.57 4.48 17.30
C GLY A 35 5.72 5.94 17.74
N GLY A 36 5.68 6.85 16.78
CA GLY A 36 5.64 8.30 17.00
C GLY A 36 4.19 8.82 17.06
N ALA A 37 4.06 10.15 17.15
CA ALA A 37 2.75 10.82 17.12
C ALA A 37 2.10 10.78 15.72
N THR A 38 2.92 10.62 14.68
CA THR A 38 2.49 10.55 13.28
C THR A 38 2.95 9.26 12.62
N ARG A 39 2.38 8.95 11.42
CA ARG A 39 2.86 7.85 10.59
C ARG A 39 4.34 8.04 10.21
N ALA A 40 4.71 9.24 9.80
CA ALA A 40 6.09 9.56 9.39
C ALA A 40 7.09 9.37 10.55
N GLU A 41 6.74 9.81 11.76
CA GLU A 41 7.58 9.59 12.96
C GLU A 41 7.69 8.10 13.29
N SER A 42 6.62 7.35 13.15
CA SER A 42 6.62 5.90 13.36
C SER A 42 7.54 5.20 12.36
N ALA A 43 7.45 5.54 11.07
CA ALA A 43 8.34 5.01 10.03
C ALA A 43 9.81 5.38 10.31
N LYS A 44 10.09 6.64 10.65
CA LYS A 44 11.42 7.11 11.07
C LYS A 44 11.99 6.27 12.22
N ASN A 45 11.21 6.03 13.27
CA ASN A 45 11.65 5.24 14.43
C ASN A 45 12.02 3.82 14.01
N GLY A 46 11.22 3.22 13.11
CA GLY A 46 11.51 1.90 12.54
C GLY A 46 12.81 1.88 11.74
N VAL A 47 13.00 2.85 10.86
CA VAL A 47 14.19 2.96 10.00
C VAL A 47 15.46 3.24 10.80
N LEU A 48 15.37 4.05 11.86
CA LEU A 48 16.49 4.30 12.76
C LEU A 48 16.94 3.04 13.51
N ALA A 49 16.00 2.19 13.88
CA ALA A 49 16.27 0.93 14.58
C ALA A 49 16.77 -0.19 13.66
N ALA A 50 16.52 -0.11 12.36
CA ALA A 50 17.00 -1.09 11.39
C ALA A 50 18.51 -0.96 11.15
N HIS A 51 19.18 -2.10 10.88
CA HIS A 51 20.63 -2.17 10.66
C HIS A 51 20.99 -2.44 9.19
N GLY A 52 20.05 -2.91 8.37
CA GLY A 52 20.27 -3.20 6.95
C GLY A 52 20.61 -1.95 6.14
N GLU A 53 21.34 -2.13 5.04
CA GLU A 53 21.61 -1.07 4.05
C GLU A 53 20.33 -0.66 3.31
N LEU A 54 19.45 -1.63 3.06
CA LEU A 54 18.11 -1.40 2.53
C LEU A 54 17.08 -1.56 3.64
N VAL A 55 16.07 -0.71 3.63
CA VAL A 55 14.90 -0.80 4.50
C VAL A 55 13.64 -0.97 3.66
N ALA A 56 12.75 -1.85 4.11
CA ALA A 56 11.46 -2.10 3.51
C ALA A 56 10.35 -1.69 4.48
N VAL A 57 9.71 -0.57 4.22
CA VAL A 57 8.57 -0.07 5.02
C VAL A 57 7.30 -0.75 4.53
N HIS A 58 6.65 -1.50 5.42
CA HIS A 58 5.48 -2.31 5.05
C HIS A 58 4.29 -2.07 5.97
N ASP A 59 3.12 -1.93 5.36
CA ASP A 59 1.85 -1.86 6.08
C ASP A 59 1.50 -3.23 6.65
N ALA A 60 1.41 -3.39 7.97
CA ALA A 60 0.93 -4.63 8.61
C ALA A 60 -0.49 -5.02 8.16
N ALA A 61 -1.26 -4.06 7.64
CA ALA A 61 -2.57 -4.29 7.04
C ALA A 61 -2.54 -4.95 5.65
N ARG A 62 -1.36 -5.31 5.11
CA ARG A 62 -1.21 -6.05 3.83
C ARG A 62 -0.62 -7.44 4.07
N PRO A 63 -1.38 -8.39 4.59
CA PRO A 63 -0.86 -9.71 4.97
C PRO A 63 -0.54 -10.61 3.77
N PHE A 64 -0.96 -10.25 2.55
CA PHE A 64 -0.89 -11.10 1.36
C PHE A 64 0.26 -10.75 0.41
N VAL A 65 1.26 -9.98 0.86
CA VAL A 65 2.43 -9.69 0.04
C VAL A 65 3.21 -10.96 -0.27
N SER A 66 3.47 -11.21 -1.54
CA SER A 66 4.21 -12.38 -1.97
C SER A 66 5.74 -12.18 -1.87
N PRO A 67 6.52 -13.25 -1.63
CA PRO A 67 7.98 -13.18 -1.68
C PRO A 67 8.53 -12.62 -3.00
N ALA A 68 7.86 -12.88 -4.11
CA ALA A 68 8.26 -12.38 -5.43
C ALA A 68 8.16 -10.84 -5.51
N VAL A 69 7.07 -10.26 -4.99
CA VAL A 69 6.92 -8.80 -4.91
C VAL A 69 8.00 -8.19 -4.02
N ILE A 70 8.29 -8.80 -2.87
CA ILE A 70 9.35 -8.32 -1.96
C ILE A 70 10.72 -8.36 -2.66
N ALA A 71 11.07 -9.46 -3.31
CA ALA A 71 12.34 -9.60 -4.01
C ALA A 71 12.50 -8.55 -5.12
N ALA A 72 11.48 -8.39 -5.98
CA ALA A 72 11.52 -7.44 -7.09
C ALA A 72 11.71 -5.99 -6.62
N VAL A 73 11.04 -5.58 -5.54
CA VAL A 73 11.17 -4.22 -5.02
C VAL A 73 12.52 -3.98 -4.35
N LEU A 74 13.06 -4.98 -3.62
CA LEU A 74 14.39 -4.90 -3.03
C LEU A 74 15.49 -4.78 -4.10
N GLU A 75 15.42 -5.58 -5.17
CA GLU A 75 16.36 -5.51 -6.29
C GLU A 75 16.30 -4.15 -7.00
N ALA A 76 15.12 -3.59 -7.19
CA ALA A 76 14.96 -2.26 -7.77
C ALA A 76 15.53 -1.18 -6.85
N ALA A 77 15.23 -1.20 -5.56
CA ALA A 77 15.77 -0.25 -4.58
C ALA A 77 17.29 -0.31 -4.46
N ALA A 78 17.88 -1.51 -4.55
CA ALA A 78 19.34 -1.68 -4.56
C ALA A 78 20.02 -1.00 -5.77
N ARG A 79 19.32 -0.90 -6.90
CA ARG A 79 19.85 -0.25 -8.12
C ARG A 79 19.65 1.25 -8.16
N CYS A 80 18.51 1.74 -7.67
CA CYS A 80 18.10 3.15 -7.87
C CYS A 80 17.87 3.93 -6.56
N GLY A 81 18.07 3.31 -5.40
CA GLY A 81 17.94 3.94 -4.10
C GLY A 81 16.53 3.91 -3.51
N ALA A 82 15.48 3.84 -4.33
CA ALA A 82 14.09 3.74 -3.87
C ALA A 82 13.20 3.00 -4.87
N ALA A 83 12.31 2.14 -4.37
CA ALA A 83 11.33 1.45 -5.20
C ALA A 83 10.06 1.10 -4.42
N ALA A 84 8.94 0.98 -5.14
CA ALA A 84 7.67 0.52 -4.59
C ALA A 84 6.92 -0.37 -5.60
N PRO A 85 6.19 -1.40 -5.13
CA PRO A 85 5.32 -2.17 -6.00
C PRO A 85 4.06 -1.37 -6.30
N ALA A 86 3.58 -1.45 -7.53
CA ALA A 86 2.38 -0.76 -7.96
C ALA A 86 1.60 -1.58 -8.99
N VAL A 87 0.30 -1.35 -9.04
CA VAL A 87 -0.59 -1.95 -10.04
C VAL A 87 -1.28 -0.86 -10.84
N PRO A 88 -1.53 -1.05 -12.16
CA PRO A 88 -2.33 -0.10 -12.93
C PRO A 88 -3.71 0.13 -12.30
N VAL A 89 -4.18 1.38 -12.30
CA VAL A 89 -5.53 1.69 -11.83
C VAL A 89 -6.57 1.12 -12.77
N LYS A 90 -7.54 0.38 -12.26
CA LYS A 90 -8.62 -0.25 -13.05
C LYS A 90 -9.79 0.69 -13.29
N ASP A 91 -10.16 1.45 -12.26
CA ASP A 91 -11.30 2.37 -12.32
C ASP A 91 -10.94 3.71 -12.98
N THR A 92 -11.94 4.41 -13.49
CA THR A 92 -11.76 5.78 -13.96
C THR A 92 -11.66 6.73 -12.76
N ILE A 93 -10.51 7.36 -12.60
CA ILE A 93 -10.27 8.32 -11.52
C ILE A 93 -10.81 9.69 -11.93
N LYS A 94 -11.56 10.32 -11.05
CA LYS A 94 -12.03 11.70 -11.19
C LYS A 94 -11.32 12.58 -10.17
N GLN A 95 -10.75 13.66 -10.64
CA GLN A 95 -10.33 14.76 -9.78
C GLN A 95 -11.52 15.68 -9.56
N ALA A 96 -11.82 16.00 -8.32
CA ALA A 96 -12.99 16.79 -7.94
C ALA A 96 -12.59 17.90 -6.98
N VAL A 97 -13.53 18.76 -6.65
CA VAL A 97 -13.33 19.80 -5.64
C VAL A 97 -12.95 19.15 -4.30
N PRO A 98 -11.93 19.68 -3.58
CA PRO A 98 -11.49 19.10 -2.31
C PRO A 98 -12.65 18.98 -1.31
N GLY A 99 -12.73 17.83 -0.66
CA GLY A 99 -13.65 17.52 0.43
C GLY A 99 -12.85 16.96 1.63
N ASP A 100 -13.54 16.25 2.52
CA ASP A 100 -12.93 15.62 3.71
C ASP A 100 -12.11 14.35 3.39
N GLY A 101 -12.11 13.91 2.13
CA GLY A 101 -11.44 12.70 1.67
C GLY A 101 -12.09 11.38 2.13
N LYS A 102 -13.22 11.44 2.83
CA LYS A 102 -13.92 10.26 3.40
C LYS A 102 -15.22 9.96 2.69
N THR A 103 -15.94 10.99 2.32
CA THR A 103 -17.22 10.90 1.64
C THR A 103 -17.22 11.74 0.37
N VAL A 104 -18.08 11.38 -0.59
CA VAL A 104 -18.32 12.24 -1.75
C VAL A 104 -19.30 13.32 -1.29
N PRO A 105 -18.95 14.63 -1.33
CA PRO A 105 -19.85 15.69 -0.97
C PRO A 105 -21.10 15.67 -1.87
N GLU A 106 -22.28 16.06 -1.35
CA GLU A 106 -23.55 16.01 -2.07
C GLU A 106 -23.53 16.79 -3.40
N ALA A 107 -22.78 17.90 -3.45
CA ALA A 107 -22.64 18.73 -4.65
C ALA A 107 -21.21 18.69 -5.22
N CYS A 108 -20.54 17.53 -5.16
CA CYS A 108 -19.18 17.39 -5.66
C CYS A 108 -19.14 17.44 -7.19
N LEU A 109 -18.44 18.43 -7.74
CA LEU A 109 -18.27 18.58 -9.18
C LEU A 109 -16.92 18.03 -9.62
N VAL A 110 -16.92 17.30 -10.74
CA VAL A 110 -15.70 16.79 -11.36
C VAL A 110 -14.94 17.97 -11.96
N HIS A 111 -13.67 18.11 -11.58
CA HIS A 111 -12.73 19.07 -12.15
C HIS A 111 -12.05 18.52 -13.40
N SER A 112 -11.54 17.29 -13.34
CA SER A 112 -10.84 16.64 -14.45
C SER A 112 -10.88 15.12 -14.37
N THR A 113 -10.51 14.48 -15.46
CA THR A 113 -10.28 13.03 -15.52
C THR A 113 -8.84 12.80 -15.97
N PRO A 114 -7.93 12.43 -15.07
CA PRO A 114 -6.55 12.11 -15.43
C PRO A 114 -6.48 10.94 -16.41
N ASP A 115 -5.43 10.93 -17.23
CA ASP A 115 -5.15 9.79 -18.13
C ASP A 115 -4.81 8.55 -17.30
N ARG A 116 -5.70 7.56 -17.33
CA ARG A 116 -5.54 6.32 -16.56
C ARG A 116 -4.29 5.53 -16.93
N SER A 117 -3.76 5.67 -18.15
CA SER A 117 -2.55 4.97 -18.57
C SER A 117 -1.31 5.39 -17.79
N THR A 118 -1.35 6.54 -17.12
CA THR A 118 -0.27 7.09 -16.28
C THR A 118 -0.49 6.87 -14.79
N LEU A 119 -1.61 6.26 -14.40
CA LEU A 119 -1.99 6.12 -12.99
C LEU A 119 -1.73 4.70 -12.46
N TYR A 120 -1.03 4.65 -11.34
CA TYR A 120 -0.71 3.43 -10.63
C TYR A 120 -1.12 3.52 -9.16
N ALA A 121 -1.72 2.45 -8.65
CA ALA A 121 -2.00 2.30 -7.23
C ALA A 121 -0.77 1.69 -6.54
N VAL A 122 -0.06 2.50 -5.78
CA VAL A 122 1.15 2.11 -5.07
C VAL A 122 0.81 1.25 -3.86
N GLN A 123 1.61 0.21 -3.66
CA GLN A 123 1.46 -0.74 -2.57
C GLN A 123 2.70 -0.66 -1.65
N THR A 124 2.76 -1.56 -0.66
CA THR A 124 3.93 -1.80 0.17
C THR A 124 4.35 -3.28 0.08
N PRO A 125 5.65 -3.63 0.33
CA PRO A 125 6.68 -2.80 0.93
C PRO A 125 7.22 -1.72 -0.01
N GLN A 126 7.48 -0.52 0.53
CA GLN A 126 8.25 0.52 -0.13
C GLN A 126 9.69 0.40 0.36
N CYS A 127 10.64 0.21 -0.55
CA CYS A 127 12.00 -0.13 -0.21
C CYS A 127 12.95 1.01 -0.56
N PHE A 128 13.90 1.28 0.33
CA PHE A 128 14.79 2.43 0.24
C PHE A 128 16.21 2.07 0.67
N ASP A 129 17.20 2.72 0.07
CA ASP A 129 18.51 2.87 0.68
C ASP A 129 18.34 3.62 2.02
N ARG A 130 18.81 3.00 3.10
CA ARG A 130 18.60 3.52 4.46
C ARG A 130 19.27 4.88 4.68
N ALA A 131 20.48 5.06 4.15
CA ALA A 131 21.21 6.32 4.31
C ALA A 131 20.50 7.44 3.55
N GLN A 132 20.03 7.20 2.33
CA GLN A 132 19.25 8.17 1.56
C GLN A 132 17.91 8.49 2.22
N TYR A 133 17.23 7.50 2.80
CA TYR A 133 15.99 7.74 3.54
C TYR A 133 16.21 8.69 4.72
N LEU A 134 17.25 8.44 5.53
CA LEU A 134 17.59 9.29 6.67
C LEU A 134 18.02 10.69 6.25
N ALA A 135 18.76 10.83 5.14
CA ALA A 135 19.12 12.12 4.58
C ALA A 135 17.86 12.88 4.10
N ALA A 136 16.96 12.22 3.38
CA ALA A 136 15.70 12.82 2.92
C ALA A 136 14.86 13.37 4.09
N LEU A 137 14.81 12.65 5.22
CA LEU A 137 14.12 13.12 6.42
C LEU A 137 14.75 14.41 7.01
N GLN A 138 16.05 14.58 6.88
CA GLN A 138 16.75 15.78 7.38
C GLN A 138 16.56 17.01 6.46
N GLU A 139 16.33 16.77 5.17
CA GLU A 139 16.12 17.81 4.16
C GLU A 139 14.68 18.34 4.13
N LEU A 140 13.74 17.66 4.76
CA LEU A 140 12.35 18.09 4.83
C LEU A 140 12.18 19.26 5.80
N ASP A 141 11.70 20.38 5.28
CA ASP A 141 11.14 21.44 6.09
C ASP A 141 9.73 21.10 6.61
N ALA A 142 9.23 21.90 7.55
CA ALA A 142 7.92 21.69 8.17
C ALA A 142 6.74 21.80 7.18
N GLU A 143 6.90 22.53 6.08
CA GLU A 143 5.87 22.71 5.06
C GLU A 143 5.79 21.48 4.17
N LYS A 144 6.91 21.00 3.66
CA LYS A 144 7.00 19.78 2.87
C LYS A 144 6.61 18.54 3.68
N ALA A 145 6.96 18.48 4.96
CA ALA A 145 6.60 17.38 5.84
C ALA A 145 5.08 17.13 5.93
N ARG A 146 4.26 18.17 5.73
CA ARG A 146 2.79 18.04 5.69
C ARG A 146 2.26 17.41 4.41
N LEU A 147 3.06 17.41 3.35
CA LEU A 147 2.72 16.86 2.05
C LEU A 147 3.09 15.36 1.93
N VAL A 148 3.83 14.84 2.89
CA VAL A 148 4.24 13.42 2.90
C VAL A 148 3.02 12.54 3.17
N THR A 149 2.58 11.83 2.15
CA THR A 149 1.45 10.88 2.23
C THR A 149 1.92 9.45 2.47
N ASP A 150 3.08 9.08 1.91
CA ASP A 150 3.75 7.79 2.07
C ASP A 150 5.27 7.98 2.05
N ASP A 151 6.04 6.90 2.16
CA ASP A 151 7.49 7.01 2.21
C ASP A 151 8.12 7.29 0.83
N CYS A 152 7.44 6.97 -0.27
CA CYS A 152 7.84 7.37 -1.62
C CYS A 152 7.78 8.89 -1.80
N SER A 153 6.71 9.53 -1.31
CA SER A 153 6.56 10.99 -1.41
C SER A 153 7.65 11.76 -0.65
N LEU A 154 8.27 11.18 0.39
CA LEU A 154 9.47 11.73 1.02
C LEU A 154 10.63 11.88 0.02
N PHE A 155 10.86 10.84 -0.80
CA PHE A 155 11.90 10.85 -1.83
C PHE A 155 11.57 11.85 -2.95
N GLU A 156 10.34 11.86 -3.42
CA GLU A 156 9.86 12.78 -4.47
C GLU A 156 10.02 14.26 -4.05
N LEU A 157 9.61 14.61 -2.84
CA LEU A 157 9.70 15.98 -2.29
C LEU A 157 11.15 16.45 -2.08
N THR A 158 12.09 15.51 -2.00
CA THR A 158 13.54 15.80 -1.89
C THR A 158 14.28 15.57 -3.22
N GLY A 159 13.56 15.42 -4.33
CA GLY A 159 14.13 15.31 -5.68
C GLY A 159 14.79 13.98 -6.00
N ARG A 160 14.51 12.94 -5.21
CA ARG A 160 15.05 11.59 -5.44
C ARG A 160 14.07 10.74 -6.25
N PRO A 161 14.53 9.99 -7.25
CA PRO A 161 13.65 9.15 -8.05
C PRO A 161 13.16 7.93 -7.24
N VAL A 162 11.93 7.50 -7.53
CA VAL A 162 11.35 6.25 -7.03
C VAL A 162 10.99 5.38 -8.22
N GLN A 163 11.49 4.14 -8.25
CA GLN A 163 11.15 3.18 -9.30
C GLN A 163 9.89 2.40 -8.91
N LEU A 164 8.90 2.35 -9.81
CA LEU A 164 7.78 1.44 -9.65
C LEU A 164 8.15 0.05 -10.18
N THR A 165 7.79 -0.98 -9.41
CA THR A 165 7.89 -2.40 -9.80
C THR A 165 6.52 -3.00 -9.95
N GLN A 166 6.43 -4.18 -10.59
CA GLN A 166 5.16 -4.87 -10.72
C GLN A 166 4.65 -5.32 -9.35
N GLY A 167 3.50 -4.81 -8.96
CA GLY A 167 2.75 -5.21 -7.77
C GLY A 167 1.78 -6.35 -8.07
N ASP A 168 1.00 -6.72 -7.06
CA ASP A 168 -0.01 -7.76 -7.17
C ASP A 168 -1.35 -7.25 -6.62
N TYR A 169 -2.43 -7.42 -7.38
CA TYR A 169 -3.77 -7.08 -6.90
C TYR A 169 -4.21 -7.89 -5.68
N ALA A 170 -3.61 -9.08 -5.47
CA ALA A 170 -3.82 -9.86 -4.25
C ALA A 170 -3.19 -9.23 -3.01
N ASN A 171 -2.19 -8.32 -3.15
CA ASN A 171 -1.56 -7.59 -2.05
C ASN A 171 -2.47 -6.46 -1.54
N LEU A 172 -3.66 -6.83 -1.10
CA LEU A 172 -4.69 -5.91 -0.62
C LEU A 172 -4.30 -5.29 0.72
N LYS A 173 -4.72 -4.04 0.93
CA LYS A 173 -4.70 -3.39 2.24
C LYS A 173 -6.06 -3.63 2.92
N ILE A 174 -6.05 -4.35 4.03
CA ILE A 174 -7.24 -4.60 4.84
C ILE A 174 -7.48 -3.37 5.72
N THR A 175 -8.51 -2.60 5.42
CA THR A 175 -8.84 -1.36 6.14
C THR A 175 -10.25 -1.35 6.71
N THR A 176 -11.14 -2.16 6.14
CA THR A 176 -12.56 -2.25 6.54
C THR A 176 -12.94 -3.69 6.91
N ARG A 177 -14.10 -3.86 7.56
CA ARG A 177 -14.63 -5.21 7.87
C ARG A 177 -14.95 -6.00 6.60
N GLU A 178 -15.39 -5.30 5.56
CA GLU A 178 -15.70 -5.87 4.24
C GLU A 178 -14.47 -6.47 3.59
N ASP A 179 -13.28 -5.88 3.79
CA ASP A 179 -12.01 -6.43 3.27
C ASP A 179 -11.67 -7.78 3.91
N LEU A 180 -12.09 -8.02 5.16
CA LEU A 180 -11.93 -9.31 5.84
C LEU A 180 -12.86 -10.40 5.31
N LEU A 181 -13.99 -10.02 4.70
CA LEU A 181 -14.98 -10.95 4.18
C LEU A 181 -14.67 -11.41 2.75
N ARG A 182 -13.64 -10.83 2.11
CA ARG A 182 -13.15 -11.35 0.84
C ARG A 182 -12.60 -12.75 1.08
N PRO A 183 -13.09 -13.77 0.35
CA PRO A 183 -12.57 -15.12 0.51
C PRO A 183 -11.05 -15.07 0.34
N ALA A 184 -10.30 -15.57 1.32
CA ALA A 184 -8.91 -15.91 1.11
C ALA A 184 -8.89 -16.83 -0.12
N GLU A 185 -8.45 -16.32 -1.27
CA GLU A 185 -8.18 -17.19 -2.40
C GLU A 185 -7.06 -18.13 -1.96
N LYS A 186 -7.32 -19.35 -1.71
CA LYS A 186 -7.20 -20.54 -2.48
C LYS A 186 -6.98 -21.75 -1.61
N GLU A 187 -7.97 -22.53 -1.46
CA GLU A 187 -7.90 -23.96 -1.75
C GLU A 187 -8.69 -24.16 -3.03
N GLU A 188 -8.24 -25.08 -3.89
CA GLU A 188 -8.77 -25.34 -5.23
C GLU A 188 -10.25 -25.72 -5.23
N THR A 189 -11.12 -24.76 -4.99
CA THR A 189 -12.53 -24.90 -5.31
C THR A 189 -12.70 -24.37 -6.73
N ARG A 190 -12.99 -25.27 -7.65
CA ARG A 190 -13.33 -24.96 -9.05
C ARG A 190 -14.44 -23.92 -9.07
N MET A 191 -14.08 -22.65 -9.14
CA MET A 191 -15.01 -21.56 -9.33
C MET A 191 -15.53 -21.65 -10.76
N ARG A 192 -16.82 -21.94 -10.93
CA ARG A 192 -17.49 -21.84 -12.22
C ARG A 192 -17.95 -20.39 -12.39
N ILE A 193 -17.27 -19.65 -13.25
CA ILE A 193 -17.69 -18.30 -13.65
C ILE A 193 -18.59 -18.47 -14.87
N GLY A 194 -19.87 -18.13 -14.73
CA GLY A 194 -20.80 -18.00 -15.84
C GLY A 194 -20.82 -16.54 -16.31
N HIS A 195 -20.48 -16.29 -17.58
CA HIS A 195 -20.73 -15.00 -18.22
C HIS A 195 -22.12 -15.06 -18.84
N GLY A 196 -23.05 -14.25 -18.34
CA GLY A 196 -24.35 -14.03 -18.94
C GLY A 196 -24.43 -12.58 -19.45
N TYR A 197 -24.64 -12.41 -20.75
CA TYR A 197 -25.10 -11.13 -21.29
C TYR A 197 -26.59 -11.19 -21.45
N ASP A 198 -27.31 -10.32 -20.74
CA ASP A 198 -28.75 -10.17 -20.89
C ASP A 198 -29.03 -8.81 -21.52
N VAL A 199 -29.50 -8.80 -22.76
CA VAL A 199 -29.85 -7.58 -23.49
C VAL A 199 -31.35 -7.59 -23.69
N HIS A 200 -32.06 -6.78 -22.91
CA HIS A 200 -33.51 -6.59 -23.05
C HIS A 200 -33.86 -5.27 -23.69
N ARG A 201 -34.76 -5.31 -24.67
CA ARG A 201 -35.43 -4.11 -25.18
C ARG A 201 -36.40 -3.62 -24.12
N LEU A 202 -36.20 -2.40 -23.61
CA LEU A 202 -37.14 -1.76 -22.70
C LEU A 202 -38.43 -1.45 -23.46
N VAL A 203 -39.56 -1.96 -22.96
CA VAL A 203 -40.91 -1.69 -23.48
C VAL A 203 -41.81 -1.26 -22.33
N GLU A 204 -42.72 -0.31 -22.57
CA GLU A 204 -43.64 0.13 -21.56
C GLU A 204 -44.55 -1.02 -21.09
N GLY A 205 -44.87 -1.04 -19.79
CA GLY A 205 -45.79 -2.00 -19.16
C GLY A 205 -45.17 -3.35 -18.76
N ARG A 206 -43.84 -3.59 -18.96
CA ARG A 206 -43.14 -4.79 -18.45
C ARG A 206 -42.24 -4.45 -17.25
N LYS A 207 -42.30 -5.30 -16.22
CA LYS A 207 -41.38 -5.19 -15.10
C LYS A 207 -39.96 -5.60 -15.57
N LEU A 208 -38.99 -4.78 -15.25
CA LEU A 208 -37.57 -5.12 -15.40
C LEU A 208 -37.19 -6.11 -14.28
N ILE A 209 -36.83 -7.32 -14.64
CA ILE A 209 -36.32 -8.35 -13.71
C ILE A 209 -34.87 -8.59 -14.08
N LEU A 210 -33.96 -8.33 -13.15
CA LEU A 210 -32.54 -8.57 -13.30
C LEU A 210 -32.13 -9.75 -12.41
N GLY A 211 -31.47 -10.73 -13.00
CA GLY A 211 -30.87 -11.83 -12.25
C GLY A 211 -31.79 -13.00 -11.90
N GLY A 212 -32.91 -13.14 -12.58
CA GLY A 212 -33.77 -14.32 -12.51
C GLY A 212 -34.59 -14.45 -11.21
#